data_7fe5752e4182b9f1d518fce6c0fc8bba
#
_entry.id   7fe5752e4182b9f1d518fce6c0fc8bba
#
_cell.length_a   1.000
_cell.length_b   1.000
_cell.length_c   1.000
_cell.angle_alpha   90.00
_cell.angle_beta   90.00
_cell.angle_gamma   90.00
#
_symmetry.space_group_name_H-M   'P 1'
#
loop_
_entity.id
_entity.type
_entity.pdbx_description
1 polymer ?
#
loop_
_entity_poly.entity_id
_entity_poly.type
_entity_poly.pdbx_seq_one_letter_code
_entity_poly.pdbx_strand_id
1 'polypeptide(L)'
;MGLDFEVFLKNLELIKKGAKLSELIIPPSVKIAQQIIKKTGFLIATEIMDPLLQIPLYEKLIPKNKLLLWNPAVMQLGWPILIMSKFIKKNKWYLGIKNPKWLGDYLKRANNPNYQKMTQMEKTWEGLVSYSGLNKKRIILIHRGVDVPEKKDYRNSPIHYIAMRVKKSTGYLLFFDPSHSLGPKMKEKIVPETIKAMKLKINEKEYLYDGILIEVGKSETDSEQHISIDDLKYLIEKIAEFRSL
;
A
#
# COMPACT_ATOMS: atom_id res chain seq x y z
N MET A 1 -0.76 -4.46 -9.50
CA MET A 1 -1.22 -3.84 -10.76
C MET A 1 -1.05 -2.34 -10.63
N GLY A 2 -0.59 -1.66 -11.66
CA GLY A 2 -0.54 -0.21 -11.74
C GLY A 2 -1.68 0.36 -12.60
N LEU A 3 -1.73 1.68 -12.72
CA LEU A 3 -2.58 2.36 -13.68
C LEU A 3 -2.00 2.15 -15.09
N ASP A 4 -2.77 1.54 -15.98
CA ASP A 4 -2.47 1.53 -17.41
C ASP A 4 -2.90 2.88 -18.00
N PHE A 5 -1.93 3.79 -18.11
CA PHE A 5 -2.19 5.19 -18.43
C PHE A 5 -2.77 5.37 -19.83
N GLU A 6 -2.32 4.59 -20.83
CA GLU A 6 -2.87 4.66 -22.18
C GLU A 6 -4.33 4.22 -22.23
N VAL A 7 -4.66 3.12 -21.56
CA VAL A 7 -6.05 2.66 -21.46
C VAL A 7 -6.90 3.66 -20.68
N PHE A 8 -6.35 4.29 -19.65
CA PHE A 8 -7.02 5.35 -18.91
C PHE A 8 -7.39 6.53 -19.81
N LEU A 9 -6.44 7.04 -20.61
CA LEU A 9 -6.70 8.14 -21.55
C LEU A 9 -7.74 7.76 -22.60
N LYS A 10 -7.64 6.57 -23.20
CA LYS A 10 -8.64 6.07 -24.16
C LYS A 10 -10.04 5.99 -23.54
N ASN A 11 -10.14 5.55 -22.30
CA ASN A 11 -11.42 5.49 -21.60
C ASN A 11 -11.98 6.89 -21.29
N LEU A 12 -11.14 7.87 -20.96
CA LEU A 12 -11.58 9.26 -20.81
C LEU A 12 -12.17 9.81 -22.12
N GLU A 13 -11.54 9.55 -23.26
CA GLU A 13 -12.06 9.95 -24.56
C GLU A 13 -13.40 9.27 -24.92
N LEU A 14 -13.53 7.99 -24.57
CA LEU A 14 -14.81 7.29 -24.73
C LEU A 14 -15.93 7.92 -23.89
N ILE A 15 -15.61 8.26 -22.63
CA ILE A 15 -16.57 8.93 -21.73
C ILE A 15 -16.98 10.30 -22.26
N LYS A 16 -16.04 11.11 -22.74
CA LYS A 16 -16.32 12.41 -23.38
C LYS A 16 -17.28 12.26 -24.57
N LYS A 17 -17.21 11.14 -25.28
CA LYS A 17 -18.12 10.80 -26.41
C LYS A 17 -19.44 10.15 -25.94
N GLY A 18 -19.72 10.08 -24.65
CA GLY A 18 -20.96 9.55 -24.10
C GLY A 18 -20.98 8.04 -23.87
N ALA A 19 -19.83 7.36 -23.93
CA ALA A 19 -19.75 5.91 -23.69
C ALA A 19 -20.18 5.55 -22.26
N LYS A 20 -20.92 4.44 -22.14
CA LYS A 20 -21.31 3.86 -20.84
C LYS A 20 -20.12 3.11 -20.20
N LEU A 21 -20.14 2.93 -18.89
CA LEU A 21 -19.13 2.14 -18.16
C LEU A 21 -18.93 0.72 -18.74
N SER A 22 -20.00 0.12 -19.27
CA SER A 22 -19.95 -1.20 -19.92
C SER A 22 -19.10 -1.24 -21.19
N GLU A 23 -18.93 -0.11 -21.84
CA GLU A 23 -18.22 0.04 -23.13
C GLU A 23 -16.74 0.39 -22.95
N LEU A 24 -16.31 0.69 -21.72
CA LEU A 24 -14.93 1.05 -21.43
C LEU A 24 -13.99 -0.15 -21.59
N ILE A 25 -12.78 0.16 -22.06
CA ILE A 25 -11.71 -0.80 -22.26
C ILE A 25 -11.19 -1.30 -20.91
N ILE A 26 -11.17 -2.62 -20.74
CA ILE A 26 -10.59 -3.25 -19.54
C ILE A 26 -9.07 -3.33 -19.71
N PRO A 27 -8.26 -2.77 -18.78
CA PRO A 27 -6.81 -2.83 -18.86
C PRO A 27 -6.28 -4.27 -18.96
N PRO A 28 -5.24 -4.53 -19.76
CA PRO A 28 -4.61 -5.85 -19.86
C PRO A 28 -4.18 -6.40 -18.50
N SER A 29 -3.66 -5.54 -17.62
CA SER A 29 -3.26 -5.89 -16.25
C SER A 29 -4.40 -6.50 -15.43
N VAL A 30 -5.64 -6.06 -15.61
CA VAL A 30 -6.82 -6.61 -14.92
C VAL A 30 -7.14 -8.02 -15.43
N LYS A 31 -6.99 -8.27 -16.74
CA LYS A 31 -7.16 -9.61 -17.34
C LYS A 31 -6.11 -10.59 -16.84
N ILE A 32 -4.85 -10.15 -16.78
CA ILE A 32 -3.73 -10.94 -16.22
C ILE A 32 -4.00 -11.25 -14.75
N ALA A 33 -4.40 -10.27 -13.95
CA ALA A 33 -4.75 -10.46 -12.56
C ALA A 33 -5.86 -11.50 -12.37
N GLN A 34 -6.91 -11.47 -13.20
CA GLN A 34 -7.96 -12.49 -13.19
C GLN A 34 -7.39 -13.90 -13.45
N GLN A 35 -6.48 -14.03 -14.41
CA GLN A 35 -5.83 -15.31 -14.71
C GLN A 35 -4.98 -15.82 -13.55
N ILE A 36 -4.21 -14.93 -12.90
CA ILE A 36 -3.42 -15.26 -11.71
C ILE A 36 -4.34 -15.74 -10.59
N ILE A 37 -5.42 -15.02 -10.31
CA ILE A 37 -6.39 -15.43 -9.28
C ILE A 37 -6.97 -16.82 -9.56
N LYS A 38 -7.35 -17.09 -10.82
CA LYS A 38 -7.88 -18.40 -11.22
C LYS A 38 -6.88 -19.53 -11.02
N LYS A 39 -5.59 -19.27 -11.31
CA LYS A 39 -4.53 -20.30 -11.21
C LYS A 39 -4.05 -20.54 -9.78
N THR A 40 -3.98 -19.48 -8.96
CA THR A 40 -3.28 -19.53 -7.66
C THR A 40 -4.20 -19.35 -6.46
N GLY A 41 -5.39 -18.80 -6.67
CA GLY A 41 -6.27 -18.39 -5.59
C GLY A 41 -5.78 -17.16 -4.81
N PHE A 42 -4.67 -16.54 -5.19
CA PHE A 42 -4.07 -15.40 -4.47
C PHE A 42 -4.97 -14.17 -4.53
N LEU A 43 -4.79 -13.30 -3.54
CA LEU A 43 -5.32 -11.95 -3.52
C LEU A 43 -4.42 -11.05 -4.36
N ILE A 44 -5.00 -10.23 -5.19
CA ILE A 44 -4.29 -9.22 -6.00
C ILE A 44 -4.40 -7.86 -5.32
N ALA A 45 -3.38 -7.05 -5.47
CA ALA A 45 -3.34 -5.69 -4.92
C ALA A 45 -3.10 -4.65 -6.02
N THR A 46 -3.70 -3.47 -5.88
CA THR A 46 -3.56 -2.38 -6.85
C THR A 46 -3.69 -0.99 -6.23
N GLU A 47 -2.95 -0.04 -6.76
CA GLU A 47 -3.10 1.37 -6.43
C GLU A 47 -4.30 1.97 -7.16
N ILE A 48 -5.05 2.83 -6.48
CA ILE A 48 -6.23 3.51 -7.02
C ILE A 48 -5.95 5.01 -7.08
N MET A 49 -5.69 5.49 -8.29
CA MET A 49 -5.53 6.92 -8.59
C MET A 49 -6.88 7.61 -8.81
N ASP A 50 -7.79 6.94 -9.49
CA ASP A 50 -9.17 7.39 -9.73
C ASP A 50 -10.16 6.29 -9.36
N PRO A 51 -10.81 6.40 -8.19
CA PRO A 51 -11.72 5.35 -7.72
C PRO A 51 -13.00 5.24 -8.55
N LEU A 52 -13.45 6.30 -9.21
CA LEU A 52 -14.69 6.29 -9.98
C LEU A 52 -14.51 5.61 -11.34
N LEU A 53 -13.33 5.74 -11.95
CA LEU A 53 -13.04 5.14 -13.25
C LEU A 53 -12.41 3.75 -13.14
N GLN A 54 -11.42 3.57 -12.24
CA GLN A 54 -10.69 2.31 -12.15
C GLN A 54 -11.51 1.18 -11.52
N ILE A 55 -12.18 1.44 -10.40
CA ILE A 55 -12.84 0.36 -9.64
C ILE A 55 -13.94 -0.33 -10.43
N PRO A 56 -14.83 0.36 -11.17
CA PRO A 56 -15.83 -0.31 -11.99
C PRO A 56 -15.26 -1.26 -13.04
N LEU A 57 -14.06 -0.99 -13.55
CA LEU A 57 -13.37 -1.89 -14.49
C LEU A 57 -12.92 -3.18 -13.80
N TYR A 58 -12.43 -3.08 -12.56
CA TYR A 58 -12.05 -4.25 -11.77
C TYR A 58 -13.24 -5.11 -11.36
N GLU A 59 -14.38 -4.48 -11.05
CA GLU A 59 -15.62 -5.22 -10.72
C GLU A 59 -16.07 -6.19 -11.81
N LYS A 60 -15.74 -5.90 -13.08
CA LYS A 60 -16.12 -6.77 -14.19
C LYS A 60 -15.42 -8.13 -14.17
N LEU A 61 -14.20 -8.21 -13.65
CA LEU A 61 -13.35 -9.40 -13.80
C LEU A 61 -12.82 -9.97 -12.46
N ILE A 62 -12.68 -9.14 -11.42
CA ILE A 62 -12.05 -9.58 -10.18
C ILE A 62 -13.09 -10.13 -9.21
N PRO A 63 -12.94 -11.39 -8.76
CA PRO A 63 -13.90 -12.03 -7.86
C PRO A 63 -13.97 -11.35 -6.48
N LYS A 64 -15.07 -11.61 -5.76
CA LYS A 64 -15.20 -11.21 -4.35
C LYS A 64 -14.04 -11.76 -3.51
N ASN A 65 -13.61 -11.01 -2.49
CA ASN A 65 -12.51 -11.32 -1.57
C ASN A 65 -11.11 -11.45 -2.24
N LYS A 66 -10.92 -11.02 -3.49
CA LYS A 66 -9.67 -11.24 -4.22
C LYS A 66 -8.93 -9.95 -4.61
N LEU A 67 -9.32 -8.80 -4.05
CA LEU A 67 -8.68 -7.53 -4.35
C LEU A 67 -8.39 -6.70 -3.09
N LEU A 68 -7.18 -6.16 -3.02
CA LEU A 68 -6.75 -5.11 -2.11
C LEU A 68 -6.58 -3.82 -2.91
N LEU A 69 -7.36 -2.80 -2.58
CA LEU A 69 -7.24 -1.45 -3.14
C LEU A 69 -6.46 -0.57 -2.18
N TRP A 70 -5.45 0.18 -2.65
CA TRP A 70 -4.81 1.18 -1.79
C TRP A 70 -4.77 2.57 -2.43
N ASN A 71 -4.77 3.59 -1.58
CA ASN A 71 -4.60 4.98 -2.01
C ASN A 71 -3.14 5.33 -2.22
N PRO A 72 -2.77 6.17 -3.20
CA PRO A 72 -1.45 6.79 -3.23
C PRO A 72 -1.27 7.70 -2.01
N ALA A 73 -0.03 7.81 -1.54
CA ALA A 73 0.28 8.59 -0.34
C ALA A 73 -0.05 10.10 -0.47
N VAL A 74 -0.11 10.61 -1.70
CA VAL A 74 -0.51 11.99 -1.99
C VAL A 74 -2.02 12.24 -1.87
N MET A 75 -2.81 11.17 -1.94
CA MET A 75 -4.27 11.24 -1.85
C MET A 75 -4.71 11.10 -0.38
N GLN A 76 -4.60 12.19 0.37
CA GLN A 76 -4.92 12.26 1.80
C GLN A 76 -6.36 12.73 2.08
N LEU A 77 -7.22 12.69 1.07
CA LEU A 77 -8.61 13.10 1.18
C LEU A 77 -9.49 11.93 1.63
N GLY A 78 -10.46 12.20 2.48
CA GLY A 78 -11.39 11.17 2.97
C GLY A 78 -12.36 10.67 1.91
N TRP A 79 -12.78 11.50 0.94
CA TRP A 79 -13.78 11.13 -0.05
C TRP A 79 -13.36 9.95 -0.98
N PRO A 80 -12.10 9.84 -1.46
CA PRO A 80 -11.70 8.68 -2.24
C PRO A 80 -11.74 7.40 -1.42
N ILE A 81 -11.34 7.48 -0.13
CA ILE A 81 -11.43 6.35 0.81
C ILE A 81 -12.89 5.93 1.00
N LEU A 82 -13.81 6.88 1.13
CA LEU A 82 -15.24 6.59 1.28
C LEU A 82 -15.81 5.90 0.03
N ILE A 83 -15.42 6.36 -1.17
CA ILE A 83 -15.82 5.73 -2.43
C ILE A 83 -15.27 4.31 -2.53
N MET A 84 -13.97 4.11 -2.32
CA MET A 84 -13.37 2.78 -2.31
C MET A 84 -14.09 1.85 -1.32
N SER A 85 -14.43 2.37 -0.14
CA SER A 85 -15.12 1.61 0.91
C SER A 85 -16.50 1.09 0.49
N LYS A 86 -17.25 1.85 -0.31
CA LYS A 86 -18.53 1.40 -0.88
C LYS A 86 -18.35 0.16 -1.76
N PHE A 87 -17.36 0.18 -2.65
CA PHE A 87 -17.05 -0.95 -3.52
C PHE A 87 -16.48 -2.14 -2.73
N ILE A 88 -15.66 -1.87 -1.72
CA ILE A 88 -15.09 -2.90 -0.84
C ILE A 88 -16.19 -3.63 -0.07
N LYS A 89 -17.16 -2.91 0.48
CA LYS A 89 -18.33 -3.53 1.16
C LYS A 89 -19.11 -4.43 0.20
N LYS A 90 -19.42 -3.94 -1.00
CA LYS A 90 -20.16 -4.67 -2.04
C LYS A 90 -19.44 -5.95 -2.47
N ASN A 91 -18.13 -5.87 -2.69
CA ASN A 91 -17.33 -6.95 -3.27
C ASN A 91 -16.57 -7.77 -2.21
N LYS A 92 -16.68 -7.43 -0.93
CA LYS A 92 -15.93 -8.03 0.17
C LYS A 92 -14.40 -7.95 -0.04
N TRP A 93 -13.91 -6.94 -0.73
CA TRP A 93 -12.51 -6.67 -0.96
C TRP A 93 -11.82 -6.09 0.28
N TYR A 94 -10.58 -5.66 0.15
CA TYR A 94 -9.76 -5.10 1.22
C TYR A 94 -9.32 -3.68 0.88
N LEU A 95 -9.07 -2.88 1.91
CA LEU A 95 -8.56 -1.52 1.82
C LEU A 95 -7.14 -1.48 2.38
N GLY A 96 -6.17 -1.04 1.56
CA GLY A 96 -4.86 -0.61 2.01
C GLY A 96 -4.84 0.90 2.19
N ILE A 97 -4.29 1.38 3.30
CA ILE A 97 -4.14 2.83 3.55
C ILE A 97 -2.66 3.13 3.77
N LYS A 98 -2.02 3.74 2.77
CA LYS A 98 -0.64 4.26 2.90
C LYS A 98 -0.61 5.42 3.88
N ASN A 99 0.47 5.51 4.68
CA ASN A 99 0.65 6.67 5.53
C ASN A 99 0.71 7.97 4.71
N PRO A 100 0.10 9.06 5.22
CA PRO A 100 0.11 10.36 4.58
C PRO A 100 1.52 10.95 4.43
N LYS A 101 1.60 12.09 3.75
CA LYS A 101 2.81 12.91 3.70
C LYS A 101 3.12 13.54 5.05
N TRP A 102 4.38 13.90 5.23
CA TRP A 102 4.81 14.67 6.41
C TRP A 102 4.12 16.05 6.44
N LEU A 103 3.63 16.43 7.61
CA LEU A 103 2.86 17.66 7.80
C LEU A 103 3.58 18.69 8.68
N GLY A 104 4.92 18.62 8.74
CA GLY A 104 5.73 19.62 9.40
C GLY A 104 5.86 19.52 10.92
N ASP A 105 5.52 18.37 11.51
CA ASP A 105 5.76 18.10 12.93
C ASP A 105 7.26 18.06 13.27
N TYR A 106 7.56 18.21 14.57
CA TYR A 106 8.93 18.19 15.05
C TYR A 106 9.53 16.77 14.95
N LEU A 107 10.48 16.59 14.03
CA LEU A 107 11.05 15.28 13.65
C LEU A 107 11.65 14.51 14.82
N LYS A 108 12.34 15.19 15.77
CA LYS A 108 12.88 14.53 16.96
C LYS A 108 11.82 13.82 17.79
N ARG A 109 10.58 14.34 17.81
CA ARG A 109 9.44 13.68 18.48
C ARG A 109 8.97 12.46 17.71
N ALA A 110 8.88 12.58 16.39
CA ALA A 110 8.45 11.47 15.52
C ALA A 110 9.35 10.23 15.70
N ASN A 111 10.65 10.44 15.78
CA ASN A 111 11.66 9.37 15.91
C ASN A 111 12.05 9.04 17.37
N ASN A 112 11.21 9.40 18.33
CA ASN A 112 11.47 9.10 19.74
C ASN A 112 10.57 7.94 20.20
N PRO A 113 11.12 6.81 20.69
CA PRO A 113 10.34 5.67 21.16
C PRO A 113 9.46 6.00 22.38
N ASN A 114 9.90 6.95 23.21
CA ASN A 114 9.21 7.37 24.43
C ASN A 114 8.16 8.46 24.19
N TYR A 115 8.03 8.96 22.94
CA TYR A 115 7.07 10.00 22.65
C TYR A 115 5.67 9.41 22.48
N GLN A 116 4.80 9.69 23.44
CA GLN A 116 3.45 9.13 23.53
C GLN A 116 2.42 9.82 22.61
N LYS A 117 2.65 11.10 22.29
CA LYS A 117 1.68 11.87 21.50
C LYS A 117 1.86 11.59 20.01
N MET A 118 0.76 11.42 19.31
CA MET A 118 0.76 11.30 17.85
C MET A 118 1.11 12.61 17.17
N THR A 119 1.90 12.53 16.11
CA THR A 119 2.13 13.63 15.17
C THR A 119 0.86 13.93 14.37
N GLN A 120 0.82 15.06 13.67
CA GLN A 120 -0.32 15.41 12.82
C GLN A 120 -0.49 14.40 11.68
N MET A 121 0.62 13.89 11.13
CA MET A 121 0.59 12.86 10.09
C MET A 121 -0.05 11.56 10.59
N GLU A 122 0.29 11.12 11.81
CA GLU A 122 -0.31 9.92 12.43
C GLU A 122 -1.81 10.09 12.64
N LYS A 123 -2.25 11.26 13.14
CA LYS A 123 -3.68 11.59 13.30
C LYS A 123 -4.42 11.60 11.97
N THR A 124 -3.79 12.13 10.91
CA THR A 124 -4.34 12.09 9.55
C THR A 124 -4.49 10.65 9.06
N TRP A 125 -3.50 9.81 9.33
CA TRP A 125 -3.57 8.38 8.95
C TRP A 125 -4.73 7.67 9.65
N GLU A 126 -4.91 7.88 10.96
CA GLU A 126 -6.08 7.37 11.69
C GLU A 126 -7.40 7.95 11.19
N GLY A 127 -7.41 9.24 10.84
CA GLY A 127 -8.57 9.90 10.23
C GLY A 127 -9.00 9.23 8.93
N LEU A 128 -8.06 8.88 8.05
CA LEU A 128 -8.36 8.16 6.80
C LEU A 128 -8.97 6.77 7.08
N VAL A 129 -8.49 6.08 8.10
CA VAL A 129 -9.09 4.81 8.55
C VAL A 129 -10.54 5.02 8.98
N SER A 130 -10.78 6.03 9.80
CA SER A 130 -12.12 6.37 10.30
C SER A 130 -13.10 6.70 9.17
N TYR A 131 -12.66 7.44 8.15
CA TYR A 131 -13.47 7.73 6.95
C TYR A 131 -13.93 6.48 6.21
N SER A 132 -13.18 5.37 6.28
CA SER A 132 -13.53 4.16 5.57
C SER A 132 -14.85 3.54 6.06
N GLY A 133 -15.14 3.64 7.34
CA GLY A 133 -16.29 2.97 7.97
C GLY A 133 -16.33 1.46 7.71
N LEU A 134 -15.15 0.85 7.46
CA LEU A 134 -15.02 -0.59 7.21
C LEU A 134 -14.71 -1.34 8.51
N ASN A 135 -15.07 -2.62 8.51
CA ASN A 135 -14.65 -3.54 9.58
C ASN A 135 -13.12 -3.68 9.56
N LYS A 136 -12.51 -3.76 10.76
CA LYS A 136 -11.08 -3.91 10.97
C LYS A 136 -10.45 -5.03 10.11
N LYS A 137 -11.12 -6.16 9.94
CA LYS A 137 -10.66 -7.30 9.13
C LYS A 137 -10.50 -6.98 7.64
N ARG A 138 -10.95 -5.82 7.18
CA ARG A 138 -10.89 -5.38 5.78
C ARG A 138 -9.88 -4.27 5.53
N ILE A 139 -9.14 -3.84 6.56
CA ILE A 139 -8.20 -2.73 6.47
C ILE A 139 -6.78 -3.22 6.77
N ILE A 140 -5.84 -2.80 5.92
CA ILE A 140 -4.40 -2.98 6.09
C ILE A 140 -3.75 -1.61 6.00
N LEU A 141 -3.01 -1.23 7.03
CA LEU A 141 -2.17 -0.03 7.01
C LEU A 141 -0.89 -0.31 6.24
N ILE A 142 -0.37 0.67 5.50
CA ILE A 142 0.86 0.51 4.71
C ILE A 142 1.81 1.64 5.06
N HIS A 143 2.93 1.30 5.70
CA HIS A 143 4.01 2.23 6.04
C HIS A 143 5.04 2.27 4.91
N ARG A 144 5.02 3.34 4.11
CA ARG A 144 5.96 3.58 3.00
C ARG A 144 7.20 4.40 3.37
N GLY A 145 7.43 4.63 4.67
CA GLY A 145 8.35 5.65 5.16
C GLY A 145 7.74 7.06 5.11
N VAL A 146 8.50 8.04 5.57
CA VAL A 146 8.05 9.42 5.77
C VAL A 146 8.95 10.39 5.00
N ASP A 147 8.35 11.28 4.23
CA ASP A 147 9.03 12.27 3.38
C ASP A 147 9.49 13.51 4.15
N VAL A 148 10.23 13.28 5.24
CA VAL A 148 10.81 14.34 6.06
C VAL A 148 11.92 15.09 5.30
N PRO A 149 12.20 16.37 5.61
CA PRO A 149 13.25 17.14 4.95
C PRO A 149 14.63 16.49 5.03
N GLU A 150 14.97 15.93 6.21
CA GLU A 150 16.30 15.34 6.46
C GLU A 150 16.37 13.83 6.15
N LYS A 151 15.70 13.39 5.10
CA LYS A 151 15.59 11.96 4.74
C LYS A 151 16.88 11.32 4.19
N LYS A 152 17.96 12.09 4.00
CA LYS A 152 19.23 11.63 3.40
C LYS A 152 19.00 10.96 2.03
N ASP A 153 19.51 9.74 1.84
CA ASP A 153 19.37 8.97 0.61
C ASP A 153 18.04 8.21 0.52
N TYR A 154 17.28 8.14 1.60
CA TYR A 154 15.95 7.53 1.56
C TYR A 154 15.00 8.29 0.64
N ARG A 155 14.18 7.57 -0.11
CA ARG A 155 13.04 8.19 -0.79
C ARG A 155 12.06 8.75 0.25
N ASN A 156 11.79 7.93 1.28
CA ASN A 156 11.00 8.30 2.46
C ASN A 156 11.59 7.59 3.69
N SER A 157 12.02 8.34 4.69
CA SER A 157 12.71 7.80 5.86
C SER A 157 11.85 6.76 6.60
N PRO A 158 12.36 5.55 6.91
CA PRO A 158 11.59 4.51 7.61
C PRO A 158 11.51 4.79 9.11
N ILE A 159 10.77 5.82 9.52
CA ILE A 159 10.56 6.16 10.93
C ILE A 159 9.57 5.18 11.56
N HIS A 160 10.05 4.01 11.96
CA HIS A 160 9.24 2.91 12.46
C HIS A 160 8.41 3.24 13.72
N TYR A 161 8.85 4.18 14.55
CA TYR A 161 8.10 4.59 15.75
C TYR A 161 6.74 5.22 15.44
N ILE A 162 6.62 5.93 14.32
CA ILE A 162 5.33 6.44 13.83
C ILE A 162 4.38 5.26 13.54
N ALA A 163 4.85 4.29 12.77
CA ALA A 163 4.08 3.10 12.44
C ALA A 163 3.69 2.30 13.70
N MET A 164 4.61 2.21 14.67
CA MET A 164 4.38 1.55 15.95
C MET A 164 3.26 2.22 16.77
N ARG A 165 3.26 3.56 16.87
CA ARG A 165 2.22 4.29 17.60
C ARG A 165 0.86 4.11 16.95
N VAL A 166 0.78 4.22 15.62
CA VAL A 166 -0.48 4.01 14.89
C VAL A 166 -0.97 2.58 15.03
N LYS A 167 -0.10 1.56 14.93
CA LYS A 167 -0.50 0.17 15.14
C LYS A 167 -0.99 -0.06 16.58
N LYS A 168 -0.30 0.45 17.60
CA LYS A 168 -0.72 0.36 18.99
C LYS A 168 -2.08 1.00 19.24
N SER A 169 -2.33 2.16 18.67
CA SER A 169 -3.59 2.89 18.81
C SER A 169 -4.75 2.19 18.10
N THR A 170 -4.53 1.72 16.87
CA THR A 170 -5.60 1.20 16.01
C THR A 170 -5.75 -0.32 16.08
N GLY A 171 -4.63 -1.03 16.30
CA GLY A 171 -4.54 -2.49 16.26
C GLY A 171 -4.85 -3.09 14.88
N TYR A 172 -4.75 -2.33 13.79
CA TYR A 172 -4.91 -2.85 12.43
C TYR A 172 -3.67 -3.61 11.97
N LEU A 173 -3.84 -4.50 10.98
CA LEU A 173 -2.71 -5.09 10.27
C LEU A 173 -1.88 -3.97 9.63
N LEU A 174 -0.56 -4.08 9.73
CA LEU A 174 0.40 -3.09 9.24
C LEU A 174 1.43 -3.76 8.33
N PHE A 175 1.52 -3.29 7.09
CA PHE A 175 2.55 -3.72 6.13
C PHE A 175 3.64 -2.66 6.01
N PHE A 176 4.87 -3.11 5.78
CA PHE A 176 5.98 -2.24 5.40
C PHE A 176 6.13 -2.21 3.88
N ASP A 177 6.33 -1.01 3.34
CA ASP A 177 6.61 -0.78 1.93
C ASP A 177 8.08 -0.31 1.77
N PRO A 178 9.05 -1.23 1.69
CA PRO A 178 10.46 -0.91 1.63
C PRO A 178 10.85 -0.25 0.29
N SER A 179 10.21 -0.61 -0.82
CA SER A 179 10.50 -0.04 -2.13
C SER A 179 10.29 1.46 -2.15
N HIS A 180 9.15 1.94 -1.63
CA HIS A 180 8.89 3.38 -1.53
C HIS A 180 9.61 4.04 -0.35
N SER A 181 10.02 3.28 0.65
CA SER A 181 10.79 3.82 1.77
C SER A 181 12.24 4.11 1.37
N LEU A 182 12.93 3.11 0.84
CA LEU A 182 14.34 3.22 0.49
C LEU A 182 14.52 3.94 -0.85
N GLY A 183 13.78 3.53 -1.87
CA GLY A 183 13.84 4.09 -3.22
C GLY A 183 15.10 3.70 -3.99
N PRO A 184 15.28 4.30 -5.19
CA PRO A 184 16.32 3.88 -6.13
C PRO A 184 17.75 4.05 -5.60
N LYS A 185 18.04 5.13 -4.87
CA LYS A 185 19.38 5.38 -4.33
C LYS A 185 19.84 4.35 -3.29
N MET A 186 18.90 3.63 -2.68
CA MET A 186 19.17 2.63 -1.66
C MET A 186 18.70 1.24 -2.07
N LYS A 187 18.59 0.97 -3.36
CA LYS A 187 18.10 -0.30 -3.91
C LYS A 187 18.74 -1.52 -3.27
N GLU A 188 20.07 -1.52 -3.17
CA GLU A 188 20.86 -2.62 -2.60
C GLU A 188 20.56 -2.88 -1.11
N LYS A 189 19.94 -1.92 -0.45
CA LYS A 189 19.56 -2.02 0.97
C LYS A 189 18.11 -2.47 1.17
N ILE A 190 17.31 -2.57 0.10
CA ILE A 190 15.88 -2.94 0.22
C ILE A 190 15.72 -4.28 0.94
N VAL A 191 16.43 -5.33 0.49
CA VAL A 191 16.33 -6.66 1.10
C VAL A 191 16.81 -6.67 2.56
N PRO A 192 18.05 -6.26 2.89
CA PRO A 192 18.53 -6.31 4.27
C PRO A 192 17.73 -5.42 5.22
N GLU A 193 17.32 -4.22 4.82
CA GLU A 193 16.51 -3.35 5.67
C GLU A 193 15.08 -3.89 5.85
N THR A 194 14.53 -4.58 4.85
CA THR A 194 13.25 -5.28 4.99
C THR A 194 13.34 -6.39 6.04
N ILE A 195 14.39 -7.22 6.00
CA ILE A 195 14.60 -8.28 7.00
C ILE A 195 14.70 -7.68 8.41
N LYS A 196 15.45 -6.57 8.57
CA LYS A 196 15.56 -5.86 9.87
C LYS A 196 14.20 -5.33 10.32
N ALA A 197 13.46 -4.67 9.44
CA ALA A 197 12.13 -4.13 9.77
C ALA A 197 11.15 -5.24 10.18
N MET A 198 11.18 -6.39 9.50
CA MET A 198 10.32 -7.52 9.82
C MET A 198 10.64 -8.20 11.16
N LYS A 199 11.82 -7.95 11.74
CA LYS A 199 12.19 -8.40 13.10
C LYS A 199 11.75 -7.43 14.20
N LEU A 200 11.33 -6.20 13.86
CA LEU A 200 10.87 -5.24 14.86
C LEU A 200 9.62 -5.75 15.57
N LYS A 201 9.59 -5.55 16.89
CA LYS A 201 8.49 -5.96 17.76
C LYS A 201 7.87 -4.75 18.46
N ILE A 202 6.57 -4.83 18.72
CA ILE A 202 5.82 -3.89 19.57
C ILE A 202 5.99 -4.28 21.04
N ASN A 203 5.99 -5.60 21.29
CA ASN A 203 6.21 -6.25 22.58
C ASN A 203 6.84 -7.64 22.33
N GLU A 204 7.07 -8.42 23.37
CA GLU A 204 7.73 -9.74 23.25
C GLU A 204 7.03 -10.71 22.29
N LYS A 205 5.72 -10.62 22.16
CA LYS A 205 4.88 -11.57 21.42
C LYS A 205 4.43 -11.06 20.04
N GLU A 206 4.48 -9.75 19.81
CA GLU A 206 3.87 -9.14 18.62
C GLU A 206 4.88 -8.40 17.78
N TYR A 207 4.97 -8.77 16.51
CA TYR A 207 5.77 -8.05 15.52
C TYR A 207 5.11 -6.72 15.11
N LEU A 208 5.94 -5.73 14.79
CA LEU A 208 5.47 -4.43 14.31
C LEU A 208 4.75 -4.57 12.96
N TYR A 209 5.35 -5.27 12.02
CA TYR A 209 4.77 -5.46 10.68
C TYR A 209 4.21 -6.86 10.52
N ASP A 210 3.01 -6.96 9.99
CA ASP A 210 2.32 -8.22 9.69
C ASP A 210 2.65 -8.75 8.29
N GLY A 211 3.19 -7.89 7.43
CA GLY A 211 3.55 -8.22 6.06
C GLY A 211 4.36 -7.13 5.38
N ILE A 212 4.67 -7.36 4.11
CA ILE A 212 5.40 -6.43 3.23
C ILE A 212 4.59 -6.13 1.98
N LEU A 213 4.75 -4.90 1.46
CA LEU A 213 4.37 -4.50 0.12
C LEU A 213 5.67 -4.14 -0.61
N ILE A 214 6.09 -4.96 -1.56
CA ILE A 214 7.40 -4.80 -2.22
C ILE A 214 7.25 -4.90 -3.74
N GLU A 215 8.02 -4.12 -4.45
CA GLU A 215 8.04 -4.09 -5.92
C GLU A 215 9.10 -5.05 -6.45
N VAL A 216 8.69 -5.92 -7.39
CA VAL A 216 9.52 -7.01 -7.92
C VAL A 216 9.46 -7.05 -9.43
N GLY A 217 10.60 -7.33 -10.07
CA GLY A 217 10.71 -7.54 -11.50
C GLY A 217 11.17 -6.29 -12.25
N LYS A 218 10.69 -6.13 -13.48
CA LYS A 218 10.98 -5.00 -14.34
C LYS A 218 9.68 -4.28 -14.68
N SER A 219 9.68 -2.96 -14.60
CA SER A 219 8.57 -2.10 -14.98
C SER A 219 9.14 -0.87 -15.69
N GLU A 220 8.36 -0.21 -16.52
CA GLU A 220 8.73 1.06 -17.14
C GLU A 220 8.66 2.23 -16.15
N THR A 221 7.91 2.06 -15.07
CA THR A 221 7.74 3.05 -14.00
C THR A 221 8.37 2.54 -12.71
N ASP A 222 9.07 3.42 -11.99
CA ASP A 222 9.72 3.13 -10.69
C ASP A 222 10.65 1.88 -10.71
N SER A 223 11.10 1.44 -11.90
CA SER A 223 11.90 0.20 -12.07
C SER A 223 13.21 0.17 -11.29
N GLU A 224 13.76 1.33 -11.00
CA GLU A 224 15.03 1.46 -10.28
C GLU A 224 14.96 1.01 -8.81
N GLN A 225 13.76 0.90 -8.24
CA GLN A 225 13.55 0.44 -6.86
C GLN A 225 13.00 -0.99 -6.77
N HIS A 226 12.82 -1.68 -7.90
CA HIS A 226 12.36 -3.07 -7.91
C HIS A 226 13.50 -4.02 -7.54
N ILE A 227 13.20 -5.02 -6.72
CA ILE A 227 14.11 -6.15 -6.47
C ILE A 227 13.94 -7.24 -7.53
N SER A 228 14.92 -8.13 -7.65
CA SER A 228 14.82 -9.30 -8.52
C SER A 228 13.88 -10.37 -7.93
N ILE A 229 13.48 -11.35 -8.78
CA ILE A 229 12.71 -12.51 -8.31
C ILE A 229 13.55 -13.34 -7.33
N ASP A 230 14.85 -13.45 -7.54
CA ASP A 230 15.73 -14.23 -6.67
C ASP A 230 15.93 -13.52 -5.32
N ASP A 231 16.04 -12.19 -5.31
CA ASP A 231 16.00 -11.41 -4.07
C ASP A 231 14.69 -11.61 -3.31
N LEU A 232 13.56 -11.69 -4.01
CA LEU A 232 12.27 -11.97 -3.38
C LEU A 232 12.23 -13.35 -2.74
N LYS A 233 12.72 -14.39 -3.43
CA LYS A 233 12.80 -15.75 -2.88
C LYS A 233 13.68 -15.77 -1.62
N TYR A 234 14.88 -15.19 -1.71
CA TYR A 234 15.78 -15.06 -0.57
C TYR A 234 15.13 -14.31 0.60
N LEU A 235 14.44 -13.21 0.33
CA LEU A 235 13.73 -12.44 1.35
C LEU A 235 12.64 -13.27 2.06
N ILE A 236 11.85 -14.04 1.30
CA ILE A 236 10.80 -14.92 1.84
C ILE A 236 11.43 -15.99 2.74
N GLU A 237 12.48 -16.67 2.29
CA GLU A 237 13.21 -17.67 3.07
C GLU A 237 13.73 -17.09 4.38
N LYS A 238 14.37 -15.91 4.33
CA LYS A 238 14.91 -15.25 5.51
C LYS A 238 13.84 -14.79 6.48
N ILE A 239 12.68 -14.37 6.03
CA ILE A 239 11.56 -14.03 6.91
C ILE A 239 10.97 -15.30 7.55
N ALA A 240 10.86 -16.40 6.81
CA ALA A 240 10.35 -17.67 7.31
C ALA A 240 11.22 -18.25 8.46
N GLU A 241 12.52 -17.96 8.49
CA GLU A 241 13.41 -18.42 9.58
C GLU A 241 12.98 -17.93 10.99
N PHE A 242 12.29 -16.81 11.10
CA PHE A 242 11.87 -16.22 12.38
C PHE A 242 10.37 -15.95 12.48
N ARG A 243 9.61 -16.25 11.44
CA ARG A 243 8.14 -16.20 11.44
C ARG A 243 7.59 -17.55 11.03
N SER A 244 6.80 -18.13 11.92
CA SER A 244 5.95 -19.27 11.54
C SER A 244 4.92 -18.76 10.53
N LEU A 245 4.96 -19.27 9.33
CA LEU A 245 3.97 -19.03 8.28
C LEU A 245 2.74 -19.92 8.53
#